data_317da39703809c7d9a69f447ab350db1
#
_entry.id   317da39703809c7d9a69f447ab350db1
#
_cell.length_a   1.000
_cell.length_b   1.000
_cell.length_c   1.000
_cell.angle_alpha   90.00
_cell.angle_beta   90.00
_cell.angle_gamma   90.00
#
_symmetry.space_group_name_H-M   'P 1'
#
loop_
_entity.id
_entity.type
_entity.pdbx_description
1 polymer ?
#
loop_
_entity_poly.entity_id
_entity_poly.type
_entity_poly.pdbx_seq_one_letter_code
_entity_poly.pdbx_strand_id
1 'polypeptide(L)'
;MAQARRLVLFWYRAYNQMMTDFNAKTRLFVDMPLVAQQRVTLPDAHRHYLVNVMRLAVGAPLTMFNGHDGEWAGHIAEISKKQCAVDISMQIKSQINCLDLWLLFAPVKKARLDFMAQKASELGVSCIWPVRTDYCRISRVKDERLAANAIEAAEQTERMDIAAIREFTGLFSVLDQMENDRLLIWCDESSAGSPAHNIAVALRAAPAHYKAAILIGPEGGFSPSERKQLTGRKNCLKISLGMRILRADTAAISALACY
;
A
#
# COMPACT_ATOMS: atom_id res chain seq x y z
N MET A 1 -18.89 23.08 36.80
CA MET A 1 -18.38 23.18 35.41
C MET A 1 -16.88 23.40 35.28
N ALA A 2 -16.25 24.24 36.08
CA ALA A 2 -14.80 24.53 36.02
C ALA A 2 -13.90 23.30 36.37
N GLN A 3 -14.34 22.48 37.31
CA GLN A 3 -13.60 21.31 37.78
C GLN A 3 -13.59 20.15 36.69
N ALA A 4 -14.69 19.98 35.99
CA ALA A 4 -14.76 19.02 34.88
C ALA A 4 -13.85 19.42 33.69
N ARG A 5 -13.80 20.73 33.36
CA ARG A 5 -12.88 21.25 32.34
C ARG A 5 -11.40 21.08 32.70
N ARG A 6 -11.04 21.26 34.00
CA ARG A 6 -9.67 21.03 34.46
C ARG A 6 -9.25 19.58 34.39
N LEU A 7 -10.14 18.64 34.72
CA LEU A 7 -9.90 17.21 34.59
C LEU A 7 -9.71 16.79 33.10
N VAL A 8 -10.57 17.27 32.21
CA VAL A 8 -10.45 16.99 30.77
C VAL A 8 -9.13 17.54 30.20
N LEU A 9 -8.74 18.76 30.57
CA LEU A 9 -7.47 19.35 30.14
C LEU A 9 -6.25 18.64 30.76
N PHE A 10 -6.33 18.15 31.98
CA PHE A 10 -5.29 17.35 32.62
C PHE A 10 -5.12 16.00 31.91
N TRP A 11 -6.22 15.29 31.65
CA TRP A 11 -6.21 14.04 30.90
C TRP A 11 -5.73 14.24 29.46
N TYR A 12 -6.16 15.30 28.80
CA TYR A 12 -5.69 15.65 27.44
C TYR A 12 -4.20 15.95 27.39
N ARG A 13 -3.67 16.68 28.38
CA ARG A 13 -2.21 16.94 28.51
C ARG A 13 -1.43 15.69 28.85
N ALA A 14 -1.89 14.88 29.81
CA ALA A 14 -1.27 13.63 30.17
C ALA A 14 -1.28 12.64 28.99
N TYR A 15 -2.39 12.56 28.25
CA TYR A 15 -2.52 11.77 27.03
C TYR A 15 -1.52 12.25 25.96
N ASN A 16 -1.47 13.54 25.65
CA ASN A 16 -0.53 14.07 24.66
C ASN A 16 0.94 13.91 25.09
N GLN A 17 1.24 14.03 26.37
CA GLN A 17 2.59 13.81 26.88
C GLN A 17 2.99 12.34 26.82
N MET A 18 2.09 11.42 27.15
CA MET A 18 2.29 9.99 27.03
C MET A 18 2.42 9.56 25.56
N MET A 19 1.72 10.24 24.63
CA MET A 19 1.84 10.04 23.17
C MET A 19 3.17 10.55 22.62
N THR A 20 3.69 11.68 23.12
CA THR A 20 5.01 12.21 22.74
C THR A 20 6.17 11.39 23.33
N ASP A 21 5.95 10.77 24.49
CA ASP A 21 6.96 9.94 25.17
C ASP A 21 6.99 8.49 24.70
N PHE A 22 5.95 8.02 23.95
CA PHE A 22 5.94 6.68 23.39
C PHE A 22 6.79 6.63 22.11
N ASN A 23 8.07 6.37 22.29
CA ASN A 23 9.05 6.27 21.19
C ASN A 23 9.36 4.81 20.87
N ALA A 24 8.46 4.14 20.14
CA ALA A 24 8.71 2.81 19.59
C ALA A 24 9.35 2.94 18.20
N LYS A 25 10.57 2.42 18.07
CA LYS A 25 11.25 2.34 16.76
C LYS A 25 10.74 1.17 15.90
N THR A 26 10.05 0.21 16.52
CA THR A 26 9.54 -0.99 15.85
C THR A 26 8.05 -0.86 15.65
N ARG A 27 7.62 -1.00 14.41
CA ARG A 27 6.24 -1.00 13.98
C ARG A 27 5.94 -2.33 13.32
N LEU A 28 4.85 -2.99 13.68
CA LEU A 28 4.55 -4.35 13.30
C LEU A 28 3.10 -4.49 12.80
N PHE A 29 2.94 -5.05 11.62
CA PHE A 29 1.64 -5.53 11.16
C PHE A 29 1.28 -6.84 11.85
N VAL A 30 0.03 -6.96 12.32
CA VAL A 30 -0.50 -8.19 12.92
C VAL A 30 -1.88 -8.50 12.35
N ASP A 31 -2.09 -9.74 11.96
CA ASP A 31 -3.38 -10.20 11.43
C ASP A 31 -4.26 -10.73 12.58
N MET A 32 -4.59 -9.84 13.52
CA MET A 32 -5.46 -10.13 14.65
C MET A 32 -6.10 -8.84 15.17
N PRO A 33 -7.26 -8.92 15.86
CA PRO A 33 -7.90 -7.75 16.49
C PRO A 33 -7.01 -7.11 17.54
N LEU A 34 -7.02 -5.78 17.58
CA LEU A 34 -6.26 -4.96 18.53
C LEU A 34 -7.24 -4.24 19.47
N VAL A 35 -7.14 -4.56 20.77
CA VAL A 35 -7.99 -4.00 21.83
C VAL A 35 -7.13 -3.58 23.02
N ALA A 36 -7.50 -2.49 23.69
CA ALA A 36 -6.80 -2.01 24.87
C ALA A 36 -6.76 -3.06 26.00
N GLN A 37 -5.64 -3.12 26.71
CA GLN A 37 -5.42 -4.01 27.86
C GLN A 37 -5.49 -5.52 27.50
N GLN A 38 -5.29 -5.86 26.22
CA GLN A 38 -5.24 -7.24 25.76
C GLN A 38 -3.78 -7.74 25.70
N ARG A 39 -3.56 -8.98 26.09
CA ARG A 39 -2.32 -9.71 25.79
C ARG A 39 -2.51 -10.55 24.55
N VAL A 40 -1.62 -10.39 23.60
CA VAL A 40 -1.62 -11.16 22.34
C VAL A 40 -0.33 -11.96 22.22
N THR A 41 -0.46 -13.20 21.75
CA THR A 41 0.70 -14.06 21.41
C THR A 41 0.98 -13.91 19.93
N LEU A 42 2.21 -13.53 19.62
CA LEU A 42 2.64 -13.33 18.23
C LEU A 42 3.03 -14.65 17.56
N PRO A 43 2.79 -14.81 16.26
CA PRO A 43 3.30 -15.92 15.45
C PRO A 43 4.82 -16.05 15.49
N ASP A 44 5.34 -17.25 15.22
CA ASP A 44 6.79 -17.54 15.26
C ASP A 44 7.62 -16.63 14.34
N ALA A 45 7.10 -16.24 13.17
CA ALA A 45 7.78 -15.33 12.27
C ALA A 45 8.02 -13.96 12.92
N HIS A 46 7.00 -13.39 13.58
CA HIS A 46 7.10 -12.12 14.32
C HIS A 46 8.03 -12.26 15.53
N ARG A 47 7.92 -13.37 16.28
CA ARG A 47 8.85 -13.66 17.38
C ARG A 47 10.31 -13.67 16.89
N HIS A 48 10.58 -14.38 15.78
CA HIS A 48 11.93 -14.44 15.20
C HIS A 48 12.42 -13.04 14.82
N TYR A 49 11.58 -12.25 14.15
CA TYR A 49 11.91 -10.88 13.74
C TYR A 49 12.22 -9.99 14.96
N LEU A 50 11.31 -9.93 15.95
CA LEU A 50 11.47 -9.05 17.10
C LEU A 50 12.67 -9.44 17.98
N VAL A 51 12.85 -10.73 18.23
CA VAL A 51 13.86 -11.22 19.18
C VAL A 51 15.24 -11.43 18.53
N ASN A 52 15.28 -12.06 17.35
CA ASN A 52 16.56 -12.46 16.74
C ASN A 52 17.12 -11.39 15.78
N VAL A 53 16.24 -10.68 15.07
CA VAL A 53 16.67 -9.63 14.12
C VAL A 53 16.77 -8.28 14.84
N MET A 54 15.68 -7.84 15.45
CA MET A 54 15.60 -6.54 16.14
C MET A 54 16.23 -6.57 17.55
N ARG A 55 16.46 -7.76 18.11
CA ARG A 55 17.08 -7.99 19.44
C ARG A 55 16.33 -7.26 20.57
N LEU A 56 15.02 -7.22 20.49
CA LEU A 56 14.21 -6.62 21.52
C LEU A 56 14.12 -7.52 22.75
N ALA A 57 14.01 -6.91 23.92
CA ALA A 57 13.87 -7.58 25.21
C ALA A 57 12.46 -7.39 25.79
N VAL A 58 12.14 -8.12 26.85
CA VAL A 58 10.92 -7.88 27.64
C VAL A 58 10.89 -6.44 28.12
N GLY A 59 9.74 -5.78 28.01
CA GLY A 59 9.54 -4.36 28.30
C GLY A 59 9.81 -3.42 27.12
N ALA A 60 10.39 -3.90 25.99
CA ALA A 60 10.63 -3.07 24.83
C ALA A 60 9.31 -2.58 24.20
N PRO A 61 9.18 -1.26 23.90
CA PRO A 61 8.00 -0.71 23.28
C PRO A 61 7.96 -1.08 21.78
N LEU A 62 6.73 -1.28 21.26
CA LEU A 62 6.47 -1.42 19.83
C LEU A 62 5.09 -0.85 19.51
N THR A 63 4.90 -0.43 18.26
CA THR A 63 3.57 -0.12 17.72
C THR A 63 3.05 -1.28 16.88
N MET A 64 1.75 -1.49 16.90
CA MET A 64 1.07 -2.52 16.11
C MET A 64 -0.10 -1.91 15.34
N PHE A 65 -0.38 -2.47 14.17
CA PHE A 65 -1.55 -2.13 13.36
C PHE A 65 -2.02 -3.37 12.60
N ASN A 66 -3.29 -3.41 12.21
CA ASN A 66 -3.87 -4.57 11.52
C ASN A 66 -4.68 -4.20 10.26
N GLY A 67 -4.70 -2.93 9.85
CA GLY A 67 -5.46 -2.48 8.69
C GLY A 67 -6.90 -2.05 9.00
N HIS A 68 -7.38 -2.23 10.23
CA HIS A 68 -8.78 -1.99 10.61
C HIS A 68 -8.95 -1.20 11.90
N ASP A 69 -8.12 -1.48 12.90
CA ASP A 69 -8.31 -0.97 14.27
C ASP A 69 -7.42 0.25 14.56
N GLY A 70 -6.70 0.77 13.55
CA GLY A 70 -5.75 1.86 13.72
C GLY A 70 -4.40 1.38 14.26
N GLU A 71 -3.63 2.29 14.86
CA GLU A 71 -2.29 2.02 15.38
C GLU A 71 -2.30 2.02 16.90
N TRP A 72 -1.67 1.01 17.49
CA TRP A 72 -1.71 0.71 18.92
C TRP A 72 -0.32 0.66 19.53
N ALA A 73 -0.17 1.24 20.70
CA ALA A 73 1.01 1.10 21.54
C ALA A 73 0.96 -0.21 22.32
N GLY A 74 2.11 -0.86 22.44
CA GLY A 74 2.28 -2.05 23.26
C GLY A 74 3.72 -2.21 23.70
N HIS A 75 3.96 -3.23 24.52
CA HIS A 75 5.30 -3.62 24.94
C HIS A 75 5.43 -5.14 24.98
N ILE A 76 6.62 -5.64 24.76
CA ILE A 76 6.90 -7.07 24.87
C ILE A 76 6.73 -7.49 26.33
N ALA A 77 5.74 -8.34 26.59
CA ALA A 77 5.41 -8.83 27.93
C ALA A 77 6.19 -10.09 28.30
N GLU A 78 6.41 -10.97 27.31
CA GLU A 78 7.07 -12.24 27.52
C GLU A 78 7.85 -12.69 26.28
N ILE A 79 9.03 -13.27 26.51
CA ILE A 79 9.83 -13.94 25.48
C ILE A 79 10.23 -15.31 26.02
N SER A 80 9.91 -16.35 25.25
CA SER A 80 10.37 -17.71 25.50
C SER A 80 10.91 -18.35 24.21
N LYS A 81 11.39 -19.58 24.29
CA LYS A 81 11.87 -20.32 23.09
C LYS A 81 10.78 -20.52 22.04
N LYS A 82 9.51 -20.57 22.46
CA LYS A 82 8.37 -20.88 21.60
C LYS A 82 7.33 -19.76 21.51
N GLN A 83 7.46 -18.70 22.30
CA GLN A 83 6.41 -17.71 22.45
C GLN A 83 6.99 -16.30 22.59
N CYS A 84 6.34 -15.33 22.00
CA CYS A 84 6.51 -13.93 22.27
C CYS A 84 5.11 -13.32 22.47
N ALA A 85 4.87 -12.73 23.63
CA ALA A 85 3.61 -12.07 23.95
C ALA A 85 3.82 -10.56 24.07
N VAL A 86 2.81 -9.83 23.67
CA VAL A 86 2.77 -8.35 23.72
C VAL A 86 1.53 -7.92 24.49
N ASP A 87 1.69 -7.04 25.45
CA ASP A 87 0.59 -6.35 26.13
C ASP A 87 0.26 -5.08 25.33
N ILE A 88 -0.97 -5.01 24.81
CA ILE A 88 -1.51 -3.87 24.11
C ILE A 88 -1.98 -2.84 25.15
N SER A 89 -1.48 -1.62 25.08
CA SER A 89 -1.78 -0.59 26.06
C SER A 89 -2.95 0.29 25.63
N MET A 90 -2.79 1.00 24.51
CA MET A 90 -3.76 2.00 24.06
C MET A 90 -3.68 2.23 22.55
N GLN A 91 -4.76 2.70 21.96
CA GLN A 91 -4.76 3.20 20.59
C GLN A 91 -4.06 4.55 20.53
N ILE A 92 -3.09 4.68 19.61
CA ILE A 92 -2.31 5.92 19.42
C ILE A 92 -2.74 6.70 18.18
N LYS A 93 -3.25 6.00 17.14
CA LYS A 93 -3.86 6.64 15.96
C LYS A 93 -5.13 5.89 15.57
N SER A 94 -6.18 6.63 15.23
CA SER A 94 -7.39 6.06 14.62
C SER A 94 -7.08 5.54 13.23
N GLN A 95 -7.84 4.54 12.75
CA GLN A 95 -7.68 3.99 11.41
C GLN A 95 -7.87 5.08 10.34
N ILE A 96 -6.91 5.14 9.41
CA ILE A 96 -6.99 5.94 8.19
C ILE A 96 -6.69 5.00 7.03
N ASN A 97 -7.59 4.97 6.06
CA ASN A 97 -7.42 4.16 4.86
C ASN A 97 -6.87 5.02 3.73
N CYS A 98 -6.05 4.42 2.87
CA CYS A 98 -5.60 5.05 1.64
C CYS A 98 -6.75 5.27 0.66
N LEU A 99 -6.52 6.09 -0.38
CA LEU A 99 -7.44 6.28 -1.48
C LEU A 99 -7.70 4.94 -2.19
N ASP A 100 -8.89 4.81 -2.80
CA ASP A 100 -9.19 3.64 -3.64
C ASP A 100 -8.47 3.74 -5.00
N LEU A 101 -7.14 3.57 -4.94
CA LEU A 101 -6.23 3.64 -6.08
C LEU A 101 -5.60 2.27 -6.31
N TRP A 102 -5.80 1.70 -7.50
CA TRP A 102 -5.23 0.43 -7.89
C TRP A 102 -4.02 0.60 -8.80
N LEU A 103 -3.03 -0.27 -8.66
CA LEU A 103 -1.95 -0.43 -9.62
C LEU A 103 -2.16 -1.72 -10.41
N LEU A 104 -2.48 -1.59 -11.70
CA LEU A 104 -2.51 -2.66 -12.68
C LEU A 104 -1.20 -2.61 -13.48
N PHE A 105 -0.46 -3.70 -13.53
CA PHE A 105 0.82 -3.68 -14.25
C PHE A 105 1.17 -5.04 -14.84
N ALA A 106 1.79 -5.02 -16.02
CA ALA A 106 2.39 -6.21 -16.58
C ALA A 106 3.66 -6.56 -15.79
N PRO A 107 3.76 -7.78 -15.21
CA PRO A 107 4.89 -8.16 -14.37
C PRO A 107 6.23 -8.08 -15.11
N VAL A 108 7.22 -7.55 -14.40
CA VAL A 108 8.61 -7.42 -14.82
C VAL A 108 9.51 -8.41 -14.09
N LYS A 109 10.81 -8.42 -14.38
CA LYS A 109 11.77 -9.30 -13.71
C LYS A 109 11.78 -9.07 -12.19
N LYS A 110 12.00 -10.16 -11.44
CA LYS A 110 11.82 -10.33 -9.99
C LYS A 110 12.24 -9.11 -9.12
N ALA A 111 13.47 -8.63 -9.25
CA ALA A 111 13.97 -7.54 -8.40
C ALA A 111 13.19 -6.22 -8.59
N ARG A 112 12.73 -5.94 -9.82
CA ARG A 112 11.90 -4.76 -10.08
C ARG A 112 10.44 -4.95 -9.63
N LEU A 113 9.96 -6.20 -9.66
CA LEU A 113 8.64 -6.54 -9.17
C LEU A 113 8.52 -6.26 -7.67
N ASP A 114 9.51 -6.68 -6.89
CA ASP A 114 9.57 -6.42 -5.45
C ASP A 114 9.63 -4.91 -5.17
N PHE A 115 10.51 -4.21 -5.85
CA PHE A 115 10.64 -2.76 -5.74
C PHE A 115 9.34 -2.02 -6.09
N MET A 116 8.65 -2.46 -7.15
CA MET A 116 7.36 -1.88 -7.55
C MET A 116 6.29 -2.08 -6.49
N ALA A 117 6.21 -3.28 -5.88
CA ALA A 117 5.25 -3.57 -4.82
C ALA A 117 5.50 -2.71 -3.57
N GLN A 118 6.76 -2.56 -3.16
CA GLN A 118 7.14 -1.68 -2.06
C GLN A 118 6.74 -0.23 -2.34
N LYS A 119 7.17 0.33 -3.48
CA LYS A 119 6.91 1.74 -3.81
C LYS A 119 5.43 2.04 -4.08
N ALA A 120 4.70 1.10 -4.66
CA ALA A 120 3.25 1.23 -4.80
C ALA A 120 2.56 1.30 -3.44
N SER A 121 2.98 0.46 -2.49
CA SER A 121 2.47 0.50 -1.12
C SER A 121 2.83 1.81 -0.41
N GLU A 122 4.06 2.29 -0.51
CA GLU A 122 4.51 3.57 0.04
C GLU A 122 3.70 4.75 -0.52
N LEU A 123 3.34 4.69 -1.81
CA LEU A 123 2.55 5.73 -2.50
C LEU A 123 1.04 5.56 -2.34
N GLY A 124 0.60 4.68 -1.45
CA GLY A 124 -0.78 4.62 -0.98
C GLY A 124 -1.76 3.88 -1.88
N VAL A 125 -1.33 2.94 -2.74
CA VAL A 125 -2.29 2.13 -3.51
C VAL A 125 -3.06 1.19 -2.57
N SER A 126 -4.37 1.06 -2.80
CA SER A 126 -5.23 0.12 -2.07
C SER A 126 -5.18 -1.31 -2.63
N CYS A 127 -4.78 -1.46 -3.90
CA CYS A 127 -4.72 -2.75 -4.57
C CYS A 127 -3.56 -2.81 -5.56
N ILE A 128 -2.82 -3.93 -5.54
CA ILE A 128 -1.76 -4.28 -6.49
C ILE A 128 -2.24 -5.49 -7.27
N TRP A 129 -2.45 -5.32 -8.57
CA TRP A 129 -2.99 -6.37 -9.43
C TRP A 129 -2.09 -6.62 -10.64
N PRO A 130 -1.27 -7.66 -10.62
CA PRO A 130 -0.49 -8.06 -11.80
C PRO A 130 -1.43 -8.48 -12.94
N VAL A 131 -1.20 -7.95 -14.16
CA VAL A 131 -2.04 -8.25 -15.32
C VAL A 131 -1.25 -8.85 -16.46
N ARG A 132 -1.82 -9.87 -17.13
CA ARG A 132 -1.23 -10.48 -18.31
C ARG A 132 -1.67 -9.71 -19.53
N THR A 133 -0.70 -9.12 -20.23
CA THR A 133 -0.86 -8.49 -21.55
C THR A 133 -0.25 -9.37 -22.63
N ASP A 134 -0.54 -9.10 -23.89
CA ASP A 134 -0.06 -9.89 -25.03
C ASP A 134 1.48 -9.96 -25.09
N TYR A 135 2.17 -8.89 -24.70
CA TYR A 135 3.64 -8.83 -24.72
C TYR A 135 4.28 -9.09 -23.35
N CYS A 136 3.50 -9.52 -22.37
CA CYS A 136 4.02 -9.92 -21.06
C CYS A 136 4.78 -11.25 -21.18
N ARG A 137 6.07 -11.24 -20.79
CA ARG A 137 6.93 -12.43 -20.84
C ARG A 137 6.91 -13.27 -19.57
N ILE A 138 6.29 -12.76 -18.53
CA ILE A 138 6.19 -13.44 -17.24
C ILE A 138 4.94 -14.32 -17.25
N SER A 139 5.09 -15.57 -16.86
CA SER A 139 4.00 -16.55 -16.81
C SER A 139 3.44 -16.79 -15.41
N ARG A 140 4.18 -16.39 -14.36
CA ARG A 140 3.79 -16.60 -12.96
C ARG A 140 4.31 -15.46 -12.06
N VAL A 141 3.46 -15.03 -11.16
CA VAL A 141 3.78 -14.12 -10.05
C VAL A 141 3.60 -14.88 -8.73
N LYS A 142 4.39 -14.55 -7.72
CA LYS A 142 4.25 -15.09 -6.36
C LYS A 142 3.56 -14.04 -5.51
N ASP A 143 2.27 -14.23 -5.27
CA ASP A 143 1.42 -13.25 -4.58
C ASP A 143 1.87 -13.08 -3.13
N GLU A 144 2.31 -14.16 -2.46
CA GLU A 144 2.80 -14.11 -1.08
C GLU A 144 4.03 -13.19 -0.95
N ARG A 145 4.85 -13.12 -2.00
CA ARG A 145 6.02 -12.25 -2.00
C ARG A 145 5.64 -10.78 -2.19
N LEU A 146 4.64 -10.49 -3.02
CA LEU A 146 4.11 -9.14 -3.16
C LEU A 146 3.47 -8.68 -1.84
N ALA A 147 2.70 -9.56 -1.19
CA ALA A 147 2.08 -9.28 0.10
C ALA A 147 3.14 -8.98 1.18
N ALA A 148 4.19 -9.78 1.26
CA ALA A 148 5.29 -9.54 2.20
C ALA A 148 5.96 -8.17 1.98
N ASN A 149 6.24 -7.80 0.72
CA ASN A 149 6.80 -6.49 0.38
C ASN A 149 5.83 -5.33 0.70
N ALA A 150 4.52 -5.53 0.52
CA ALA A 150 3.51 -4.53 0.85
C ALA A 150 3.40 -4.30 2.36
N ILE A 151 3.47 -5.38 3.16
CA ILE A 151 3.50 -5.32 4.63
C ILE A 151 4.75 -4.59 5.11
N GLU A 152 5.93 -5.00 4.65
CA GLU A 152 7.19 -4.35 5.02
C GLU A 152 7.19 -2.85 4.70
N ALA A 153 6.69 -2.47 3.51
CA ALA A 153 6.55 -1.07 3.13
C ALA A 153 5.59 -0.32 4.06
N ALA A 154 4.46 -0.92 4.44
CA ALA A 154 3.51 -0.30 5.36
C ALA A 154 4.10 -0.11 6.77
N GLU A 155 4.88 -1.08 7.24
CA GLU A 155 5.60 -0.98 8.52
C GLU A 155 6.59 0.19 8.54
N GLN A 156 7.26 0.47 7.43
CA GLN A 156 8.29 1.51 7.31
C GLN A 156 7.73 2.92 7.05
N THR A 157 6.53 3.04 6.52
CA THR A 157 5.99 4.33 6.04
C THR A 157 4.77 4.84 6.82
N GLU A 158 4.53 4.31 8.00
CA GLU A 158 3.40 4.68 8.87
C GLU A 158 2.01 4.47 8.25
N ARG A 159 1.95 3.71 7.17
CA ARG A 159 0.68 3.33 6.55
C ARG A 159 -0.06 2.35 7.46
N MET A 160 -1.37 2.55 7.67
CA MET A 160 -2.17 1.73 8.58
C MET A 160 -3.00 0.65 7.90
N ASP A 161 -3.16 0.69 6.58
CA ASP A 161 -3.78 -0.35 5.77
C ASP A 161 -2.75 -1.08 4.91
N ILE A 162 -3.07 -2.28 4.45
CA ILE A 162 -2.20 -3.07 3.57
C ILE A 162 -2.84 -3.13 2.18
N ALA A 163 -2.04 -2.89 1.15
CA ALA A 163 -2.50 -3.04 -0.23
C ALA A 163 -2.95 -4.49 -0.49
N ALA A 164 -4.17 -4.65 -0.99
CA ALA A 164 -4.68 -5.95 -1.41
C ALA A 164 -3.87 -6.47 -2.60
N ILE A 165 -3.38 -7.69 -2.52
CA ILE A 165 -2.71 -8.36 -3.64
C ILE A 165 -3.73 -9.23 -4.36
N ARG A 166 -3.85 -9.06 -5.69
CA ARG A 166 -4.71 -9.86 -6.54
C ARG A 166 -3.92 -10.84 -7.38
N GLU A 167 -4.53 -11.96 -7.72
CA GLU A 167 -3.91 -12.98 -8.56
C GLU A 167 -3.59 -12.47 -9.95
N PHE A 168 -2.49 -12.98 -10.53
CA PHE A 168 -2.06 -12.66 -11.90
C PHE A 168 -3.11 -13.10 -12.92
N THR A 169 -3.83 -12.15 -13.48
CA THR A 169 -5.02 -12.34 -14.32
C THR A 169 -4.86 -11.68 -15.69
N GLY A 170 -5.56 -12.14 -16.72
CA GLY A 170 -5.57 -11.50 -18.04
C GLY A 170 -6.11 -10.08 -17.99
N LEU A 171 -5.49 -9.14 -18.72
CA LEU A 171 -5.85 -7.71 -18.70
C LEU A 171 -7.34 -7.49 -18.89
N PHE A 172 -7.97 -8.10 -19.89
CA PHE A 172 -9.39 -7.87 -20.16
C PHE A 172 -10.29 -8.44 -19.08
N SER A 173 -9.95 -9.60 -18.51
CA SER A 173 -10.69 -10.14 -17.37
C SER A 173 -10.63 -9.23 -16.14
N VAL A 174 -9.52 -8.53 -15.93
CA VAL A 174 -9.41 -7.52 -14.86
C VAL A 174 -10.27 -6.31 -15.18
N LEU A 175 -10.19 -5.82 -16.43
CA LEU A 175 -10.97 -4.66 -16.86
C LEU A 175 -12.49 -4.90 -16.84
N ASP A 176 -12.94 -6.14 -17.04
CA ASP A 176 -14.35 -6.53 -16.97
C ASP A 176 -14.84 -6.66 -15.52
N GLN A 177 -13.92 -6.89 -14.56
CA GLN A 177 -14.22 -6.91 -13.13
C GLN A 177 -14.17 -5.53 -12.48
N MET A 178 -13.65 -4.51 -13.18
CA MET A 178 -13.59 -3.15 -12.65
C MET A 178 -14.98 -2.51 -12.65
N GLU A 179 -15.24 -1.74 -11.59
CA GLU A 179 -16.46 -0.94 -11.50
C GLU A 179 -16.49 0.12 -12.61
N ASN A 180 -17.67 0.42 -13.13
CA ASN A 180 -17.85 1.38 -14.21
C ASN A 180 -17.50 2.83 -13.84
N ASP A 181 -17.48 3.16 -12.55
CA ASP A 181 -17.14 4.47 -12.01
C ASP A 181 -15.65 4.63 -11.71
N ARG A 182 -14.84 3.57 -11.83
CA ARG A 182 -13.38 3.63 -11.64
C ARG A 182 -12.69 4.18 -12.89
N LEU A 183 -11.94 5.27 -12.73
CA LEU A 183 -11.13 5.83 -13.80
C LEU A 183 -9.92 4.94 -14.08
N LEU A 184 -9.79 4.46 -15.31
CA LEU A 184 -8.58 3.78 -15.78
C LEU A 184 -7.59 4.81 -16.34
N ILE A 185 -6.45 4.98 -15.70
CA ILE A 185 -5.35 5.84 -16.14
C ILE A 185 -4.34 4.96 -16.88
N TRP A 186 -4.39 4.99 -18.19
CA TRP A 186 -3.55 4.14 -19.03
C TRP A 186 -2.27 4.87 -19.46
N CYS A 187 -1.12 4.42 -18.94
CA CYS A 187 0.20 4.92 -19.32
C CYS A 187 0.64 4.26 -20.63
N ASP A 188 0.52 4.99 -21.72
CA ASP A 188 0.86 4.50 -23.06
C ASP A 188 2.12 5.16 -23.58
N GLU A 189 3.17 4.37 -23.79
CA GLU A 189 4.46 4.83 -24.31
C GLU A 189 4.35 5.41 -25.72
N SER A 190 3.36 5.01 -26.53
CA SER A 190 3.14 5.58 -27.86
C SER A 190 2.71 7.05 -27.81
N SER A 191 2.34 7.55 -26.65
CA SER A 191 1.99 8.94 -26.40
C SER A 191 3.16 9.76 -25.85
N ALA A 192 4.36 9.20 -25.80
CA ALA A 192 5.54 9.90 -25.30
C ALA A 192 5.74 11.25 -26.04
N GLY A 193 5.91 12.32 -25.27
CA GLY A 193 6.06 13.68 -25.80
C GLY A 193 4.78 14.35 -26.27
N SER A 194 3.61 13.70 -26.20
CA SER A 194 2.34 14.34 -26.57
C SER A 194 1.89 15.34 -25.50
N PRO A 195 1.80 16.64 -25.80
CA PRO A 195 1.31 17.64 -24.83
C PRO A 195 -0.12 17.38 -24.38
N ALA A 196 -0.98 16.91 -25.30
CA ALA A 196 -2.38 16.62 -25.02
C ALA A 196 -2.58 15.46 -24.00
N HIS A 197 -1.62 14.53 -23.94
CA HIS A 197 -1.65 13.39 -23.03
C HIS A 197 -0.73 13.57 -21.82
N ASN A 198 -0.12 14.73 -21.62
CA ASN A 198 0.71 14.97 -20.43
C ASN A 198 -0.11 14.71 -19.18
N ILE A 199 0.43 13.89 -18.26
CA ILE A 199 -0.28 13.42 -17.06
C ILE A 199 -0.88 14.57 -16.24
N ALA A 200 -0.13 15.65 -16.02
CA ALA A 200 -0.61 16.79 -15.22
C ALA A 200 -1.76 17.54 -15.91
N VAL A 201 -1.74 17.63 -17.24
CA VAL A 201 -2.82 18.25 -18.04
C VAL A 201 -4.03 17.34 -18.05
N ALA A 202 -3.83 16.06 -18.32
CA ALA A 202 -4.90 15.08 -18.42
C ALA A 202 -5.64 14.88 -17.09
N LEU A 203 -4.92 14.79 -15.96
CA LEU A 203 -5.53 14.65 -14.63
C LEU A 203 -6.30 15.90 -14.20
N ARG A 204 -5.81 17.11 -14.53
CA ARG A 204 -6.54 18.35 -14.24
C ARG A 204 -7.83 18.50 -15.04
N ALA A 205 -7.86 17.96 -16.25
CA ALA A 205 -9.03 17.99 -17.13
C ALA A 205 -10.04 16.87 -16.82
N ALA A 206 -9.61 15.82 -16.15
CA ALA A 206 -10.49 14.72 -15.77
C ALA A 206 -11.44 15.15 -14.67
N PRO A 207 -12.71 14.66 -14.67
CA PRO A 207 -13.58 14.80 -13.52
C PRO A 207 -12.94 14.21 -12.26
N ALA A 208 -13.28 14.76 -11.09
CA ALA A 208 -12.82 14.18 -9.83
C ALA A 208 -13.35 12.74 -9.68
N HIS A 209 -12.44 11.82 -9.44
CA HIS A 209 -12.76 10.40 -9.22
C HIS A 209 -12.26 9.98 -7.84
N TYR A 210 -13.13 9.29 -7.11
CA TYR A 210 -12.78 8.69 -5.81
C TYR A 210 -12.14 7.30 -5.96
N LYS A 211 -12.27 6.69 -7.16
CA LYS A 211 -11.73 5.39 -7.53
C LYS A 211 -10.93 5.50 -8.81
N ALA A 212 -9.70 5.06 -8.80
CA ALA A 212 -8.86 5.04 -9.98
C ALA A 212 -8.02 3.74 -10.06
N ALA A 213 -7.56 3.42 -11.26
CA ALA A 213 -6.60 2.36 -11.51
C ALA A 213 -5.56 2.88 -12.51
N ILE A 214 -4.29 2.74 -12.17
CA ILE A 214 -3.18 3.08 -13.06
C ILE A 214 -2.73 1.80 -13.75
N LEU A 215 -2.70 1.80 -15.08
CA LEU A 215 -2.30 0.67 -15.92
C LEU A 215 -0.93 0.92 -16.55
N ILE A 216 0.02 0.03 -16.23
CA ILE A 216 1.40 0.04 -16.75
C ILE A 216 1.64 -1.19 -17.61
N GLY A 217 2.05 -0.98 -18.86
CA GLY A 217 2.41 -2.07 -19.78
C GLY A 217 3.79 -2.67 -19.53
N PRO A 218 4.10 -3.79 -20.23
CA PRO A 218 5.44 -4.37 -20.26
C PRO A 218 6.39 -3.52 -21.12
N GLU A 219 7.68 -3.88 -21.17
CA GLU A 219 8.67 -3.21 -22.00
C GLU A 219 8.34 -3.23 -23.51
N GLY A 220 7.54 -4.19 -23.97
CA GLY A 220 7.04 -4.25 -25.35
C GLY A 220 5.77 -3.47 -25.61
N GLY A 221 5.24 -2.77 -24.59
CA GLY A 221 4.00 -2.02 -24.66
C GLY A 221 2.75 -2.89 -24.81
N PHE A 222 1.71 -2.30 -25.37
CA PHE A 222 0.41 -2.97 -25.60
C PHE A 222 0.26 -3.35 -27.08
N SER A 223 -0.38 -4.47 -27.35
CA SER A 223 -0.69 -4.91 -28.70
C SER A 223 -1.72 -3.98 -29.39
N PRO A 224 -1.83 -4.01 -30.72
CA PRO A 224 -2.86 -3.25 -31.43
C PRO A 224 -4.29 -3.56 -30.96
N SER A 225 -4.57 -4.82 -30.62
CA SER A 225 -5.86 -5.25 -30.12
C SER A 225 -6.15 -4.69 -28.72
N GLU A 226 -5.15 -4.71 -27.82
CA GLU A 226 -5.24 -4.13 -26.49
C GLU A 226 -5.47 -2.61 -26.56
N ARG A 227 -4.69 -1.93 -27.38
CA ARG A 227 -4.83 -0.47 -27.60
C ARG A 227 -6.22 -0.11 -28.11
N LYS A 228 -6.77 -0.86 -29.07
CA LYS A 228 -8.12 -0.64 -29.61
C LYS A 228 -9.17 -0.76 -28.50
N GLN A 229 -9.09 -1.79 -27.67
CA GLN A 229 -10.05 -2.00 -26.59
C GLN A 229 -9.91 -0.95 -25.48
N LEU A 230 -8.68 -0.59 -25.08
CA LEU A 230 -8.44 0.48 -24.09
C LEU A 230 -8.96 1.83 -24.58
N THR A 231 -8.72 2.18 -25.84
CA THR A 231 -9.21 3.44 -26.43
C THR A 231 -10.74 3.47 -26.51
N GLY A 232 -11.40 2.34 -26.65
CA GLY A 232 -12.87 2.24 -26.74
C GLY A 232 -13.59 2.37 -25.39
N ARG A 233 -12.87 2.37 -24.26
CA ARG A 233 -13.49 2.47 -22.92
C ARG A 233 -13.80 3.92 -22.56
N LYS A 234 -15.03 4.17 -22.10
CA LYS A 234 -15.50 5.53 -21.73
C LYS A 234 -14.76 6.13 -20.54
N ASN A 235 -14.34 5.29 -19.59
CA ASN A 235 -13.66 5.68 -18.36
C ASN A 235 -12.15 5.44 -18.41
N CYS A 236 -11.55 5.52 -19.62
CA CYS A 236 -10.12 5.34 -19.82
C CYS A 236 -9.46 6.68 -20.20
N LEU A 237 -8.53 7.12 -19.37
CA LEU A 237 -7.72 8.31 -19.59
C LEU A 237 -6.33 7.87 -20.06
N LYS A 238 -6.04 8.10 -21.32
CA LYS A 238 -4.72 7.85 -21.89
C LYS A 238 -3.75 8.96 -21.49
N ILE A 239 -2.59 8.59 -20.92
CA ILE A 239 -1.58 9.56 -20.46
C ILE A 239 -0.18 9.26 -21.00
N SER A 240 0.62 10.32 -21.01
CA SER A 240 2.06 10.31 -21.27
C SER A 240 2.82 10.82 -20.05
N LEU A 241 3.88 10.12 -19.68
CA LEU A 241 4.79 10.47 -18.58
C LEU A 241 5.99 11.33 -19.03
N GLY A 242 5.86 12.03 -20.15
CA GLY A 242 6.88 12.92 -20.70
C GLY A 242 7.50 12.43 -22.01
N MET A 243 8.62 13.04 -22.38
CA MET A 243 9.25 12.81 -23.69
C MET A 243 10.03 11.49 -23.80
N ARG A 244 10.39 10.89 -22.67
CA ARG A 244 11.18 9.66 -22.61
C ARG A 244 10.30 8.45 -22.37
N ILE A 245 10.66 7.32 -22.98
CA ILE A 245 10.08 6.03 -22.62
C ILE A 245 10.71 5.58 -21.31
N LEU A 246 9.88 5.48 -20.26
CA LEU A 246 10.31 5.04 -18.94
C LEU A 246 10.24 3.52 -18.85
N ARG A 247 11.06 2.93 -17.98
CA ARG A 247 10.86 1.52 -17.60
C ARG A 247 9.58 1.38 -16.77
N ALA A 248 8.99 0.18 -16.78
CA ALA A 248 7.69 -0.05 -16.14
C ALA A 248 7.66 0.31 -14.65
N ASP A 249 8.73 -0.02 -13.90
CA ASP A 249 8.88 0.37 -12.49
C ASP A 249 8.93 1.90 -12.30
N THR A 250 9.73 2.60 -13.10
CA THR A 250 9.80 4.06 -13.08
C THR A 250 8.47 4.69 -13.52
N ALA A 251 7.81 4.14 -14.54
CA ALA A 251 6.52 4.61 -15.01
C ALA A 251 5.44 4.48 -13.93
N ALA A 252 5.40 3.34 -13.22
CA ALA A 252 4.46 3.11 -12.14
C ALA A 252 4.63 4.16 -11.02
N ILE A 253 5.86 4.33 -10.52
CA ILE A 253 6.16 5.29 -9.44
C ILE A 253 5.83 6.72 -9.88
N SER A 254 6.23 7.11 -11.11
CA SER A 254 5.96 8.45 -11.63
C SER A 254 4.46 8.71 -11.77
N ALA A 255 3.69 7.75 -12.28
CA ALA A 255 2.25 7.90 -12.43
C ALA A 255 1.53 7.97 -11.08
N LEU A 256 1.91 7.12 -10.12
CA LEU A 256 1.36 7.11 -8.77
C LEU A 256 1.66 8.42 -8.02
N ALA A 257 2.88 8.95 -8.15
CA ALA A 257 3.27 10.20 -7.50
C ALA A 257 2.61 11.45 -8.11
N CYS A 258 2.10 11.37 -9.34
CA CYS A 258 1.39 12.46 -9.99
C CYS A 258 -0.13 12.44 -9.72
N TYR A 259 -0.68 11.29 -9.33
CA TYR A 259 -2.09 11.13 -9.00
C TYR A 259 -2.39 11.63 -7.59
#